data_88adb04712fddbfb7942d29678baf316
#
_entry.id   88adb04712fddbfb7942d29678baf316
#
_cell.length_a   1.000
_cell.length_b   1.000
_cell.length_c   1.000
_cell.angle_alpha   90.00
_cell.angle_beta   90.00
_cell.angle_gamma   90.00
#
_symmetry.space_group_name_H-M   'P 1'
#
loop_
_entity.id
_entity.type
_entity.pdbx_description
1 polymer ?
#
loop_
_entity_poly.entity_id
_entity_poly.type
_entity_poly.pdbx_seq_one_letter_code
_entity_poly.pdbx_strand_id
1 'polypeptide(L)'
;RNSMEALGQTILIFLAGVLVNINWTASFLVYAIAFPVALLFALKVPEIRDENSDIPENHVKEKMNPMVFALVLFAILLVMNSIAISVRFASIATEIKGVNFNASNYLALMPILGILAGFMFGPINKWIGKGTLYLGIIFFIISNLLIAVSNGNMTFLLTGLFLSSITGSWCFPFIFSNLDKVTTKNTINFATSLIFIGCNIGNFIAPIAMQLAQFLTRSTNLTAPFFVFAGIFIVILFVTFFATNKKNTR
;
A
#
# COMPACT_ATOMS: atom_id res chain seq x y z
N ARG A 1 -12.02 -4.14 -10.41
CA ARG A 1 -11.79 -2.75 -9.99
C ARG A 1 -10.30 -2.48 -9.73
N ASN A 2 -9.66 -3.20 -8.81
CA ASN A 2 -8.23 -3.00 -8.47
C ASN A 2 -7.28 -3.19 -9.66
N SER A 3 -7.58 -4.12 -10.59
CA SER A 3 -6.76 -4.34 -11.78
C SER A 3 -6.78 -3.14 -12.73
N MET A 4 -7.92 -2.46 -12.89
CA MET A 4 -8.01 -1.25 -13.71
C MET A 4 -7.27 -0.08 -13.09
N GLU A 5 -7.33 0.05 -11.76
CA GLU A 5 -6.55 1.03 -11.01
C GLU A 5 -5.05 0.81 -11.19
N ALA A 6 -4.58 -0.43 -11.03
CA ALA A 6 -3.17 -0.76 -11.20
C ALA A 6 -2.68 -0.56 -12.66
N LEU A 7 -3.50 -0.85 -13.67
CA LEU A 7 -3.18 -0.53 -15.06
C LEU A 7 -3.07 0.98 -15.27
N GLY A 8 -4.01 1.76 -14.73
CA GLY A 8 -3.96 3.22 -14.77
C GLY A 8 -2.69 3.76 -14.12
N GLN A 9 -2.35 3.28 -12.92
CA GLN A 9 -1.10 3.64 -12.23
C GLN A 9 0.14 3.33 -13.07
N THR A 10 0.21 2.13 -13.66
CA THR A 10 1.32 1.72 -14.52
C THR A 10 1.53 2.71 -15.68
N ILE A 11 0.46 3.04 -16.39
CA ILE A 11 0.50 3.95 -17.54
C ILE A 11 0.95 5.35 -17.08
N LEU A 12 0.36 5.87 -16.02
CA LEU A 12 0.66 7.22 -15.52
C LEU A 12 2.09 7.34 -15.00
N ILE A 13 2.59 6.33 -14.26
CA ILE A 13 3.98 6.32 -13.75
C ILE A 13 4.96 6.25 -14.91
N PHE A 14 4.68 5.41 -15.92
CA PHE A 14 5.52 5.30 -17.10
C PHE A 14 5.56 6.61 -17.90
N LEU A 15 4.40 7.23 -18.14
CA LEU A 15 4.30 8.54 -18.83
C LEU A 15 5.04 9.63 -18.04
N ALA A 16 4.87 9.67 -16.71
CA ALA A 16 5.62 10.61 -15.87
C ALA A 16 7.13 10.41 -16.02
N GLY A 17 7.60 9.14 -16.04
CA GLY A 17 8.99 8.81 -16.26
C GLY A 17 9.55 9.26 -17.61
N VAL A 18 8.76 9.15 -18.68
CA VAL A 18 9.15 9.67 -20.00
C VAL A 18 9.21 11.18 -20.00
N LEU A 19 8.24 11.86 -19.41
CA LEU A 19 8.17 13.32 -19.36
C LEU A 19 9.28 13.93 -18.51
N VAL A 20 9.70 13.28 -17.43
CA VAL A 20 10.85 13.71 -16.61
C VAL A 20 12.14 13.82 -17.43
N ASN A 21 12.35 12.94 -18.44
CA ASN A 21 13.53 13.01 -19.30
C ASN A 21 13.56 14.26 -20.20
N ILE A 22 12.39 14.88 -20.44
CA ILE A 22 12.28 16.14 -21.19
C ILE A 22 12.53 17.31 -20.26
N ASN A 23 11.76 17.38 -19.19
CA ASN A 23 11.89 18.36 -18.10
C ASN A 23 11.15 17.84 -16.86
N TRP A 24 11.72 18.06 -15.68
CA TRP A 24 11.08 17.65 -14.43
C TRP A 24 9.67 18.27 -14.25
N THR A 25 9.45 19.50 -14.73
CA THR A 25 8.13 20.14 -14.68
C THR A 25 7.13 19.51 -15.65
N ALA A 26 7.59 18.91 -16.76
CA ALA A 26 6.73 18.26 -17.73
C ALA A 26 6.01 17.03 -17.14
N SER A 27 6.58 16.38 -16.11
CA SER A 27 5.92 15.28 -15.44
C SER A 27 4.59 15.65 -14.78
N PHE A 28 4.40 16.93 -14.40
CA PHE A 28 3.13 17.41 -13.88
C PHE A 28 2.01 17.47 -14.92
N LEU A 29 2.33 17.45 -16.24
CA LEU A 29 1.32 17.37 -17.30
C LEU A 29 0.48 16.08 -17.23
N VAL A 30 0.98 15.04 -16.57
CA VAL A 30 0.20 13.81 -16.30
C VAL A 30 -1.09 14.15 -15.53
N TYR A 31 -1.08 15.13 -14.65
CA TYR A 31 -2.29 15.55 -13.93
C TYR A 31 -3.33 16.23 -14.84
N ALA A 32 -2.92 16.75 -16.00
CA ALA A 32 -3.86 17.33 -16.97
C ALA A 32 -4.86 16.30 -17.54
N ILE A 33 -4.54 15.01 -17.46
CA ILE A 33 -5.47 13.90 -17.81
C ILE A 33 -6.73 13.93 -16.95
N ALA A 34 -6.65 14.50 -15.73
CA ALA A 34 -7.82 14.65 -14.87
C ALA A 34 -8.93 15.51 -15.49
N PHE A 35 -8.59 16.51 -16.32
CA PHE A 35 -9.59 17.40 -16.94
C PHE A 35 -10.54 16.66 -17.92
N PRO A 36 -10.06 15.92 -18.94
CA PRO A 36 -10.95 15.17 -19.81
C PRO A 36 -11.71 14.08 -19.05
N VAL A 37 -11.12 13.45 -18.05
CA VAL A 37 -11.81 12.46 -17.21
C VAL A 37 -12.93 13.10 -16.41
N ALA A 38 -12.69 14.24 -15.78
CA ALA A 38 -13.71 14.99 -15.05
C ALA A 38 -14.86 15.45 -15.98
N LEU A 39 -14.53 15.90 -17.20
CA LEU A 39 -15.52 16.28 -18.20
C LEU A 39 -16.39 15.07 -18.64
N LEU A 40 -15.76 13.94 -18.94
CA LEU A 40 -16.47 12.71 -19.28
C LEU A 40 -17.37 12.24 -18.13
N PHE A 41 -16.89 12.34 -16.89
CA PHE A 41 -17.68 12.00 -15.72
C PHE A 41 -18.91 12.91 -15.60
N ALA A 42 -18.72 14.22 -15.69
CA ALA A 42 -19.81 15.20 -15.62
C ALA A 42 -20.87 15.01 -16.73
N LEU A 43 -20.45 14.58 -17.94
CA LEU A 43 -21.35 14.40 -19.07
C LEU A 43 -22.06 13.03 -19.09
N LYS A 44 -21.46 11.99 -18.52
CA LYS A 44 -21.92 10.60 -18.68
C LYS A 44 -22.47 9.97 -17.43
N VAL A 45 -22.13 10.47 -16.24
CA VAL A 45 -22.62 9.91 -14.99
C VAL A 45 -23.89 10.67 -14.58
N PRO A 46 -25.07 10.00 -14.59
CA PRO A 46 -26.31 10.63 -14.14
C PRO A 46 -26.22 10.93 -12.64
N GLU A 47 -26.76 12.06 -12.21
CA GLU A 47 -26.95 12.35 -10.79
C GLU A 47 -27.89 11.31 -10.19
N ILE A 48 -27.38 10.50 -9.26
CA ILE A 48 -28.21 9.60 -8.45
C ILE A 48 -28.92 10.48 -7.44
N ARG A 49 -30.15 10.91 -7.75
CA ARG A 49 -31.07 11.43 -6.71
C ARG A 49 -31.44 10.26 -5.81
N ASP A 50 -31.01 10.32 -4.57
CA ASP A 50 -31.51 9.42 -3.52
C ASP A 50 -33.01 9.71 -3.32
N GLU A 51 -33.88 8.96 -4.02
CA GLU A 51 -35.34 9.01 -3.80
C GLU A 51 -35.75 8.50 -2.38
N ASN A 52 -34.79 7.98 -1.63
CA ASN A 52 -34.97 7.46 -0.27
C ASN A 52 -34.40 8.36 0.84
N SER A 53 -34.11 9.63 0.55
CA SER A 53 -33.62 10.57 1.57
C SER A 53 -34.65 10.88 2.70
N ASP A 54 -35.92 10.45 2.53
CA ASP A 54 -36.97 10.63 3.52
C ASP A 54 -37.18 9.45 4.47
N ILE A 55 -36.43 8.36 4.34
CA ILE A 55 -36.40 7.33 5.37
C ILE A 55 -35.53 7.85 6.51
N PRO A 56 -36.07 8.15 7.72
CA PRO A 56 -35.23 8.52 8.84
C PRO A 56 -34.23 7.36 9.04
N GLU A 57 -32.95 7.61 8.69
CA GLU A 57 -31.89 6.73 9.11
C GLU A 57 -31.97 6.69 10.64
N ASN A 58 -32.58 5.64 11.17
CA ASN A 58 -32.46 5.33 12.57
C ASN A 58 -30.97 5.04 12.80
N HIS A 59 -30.21 6.09 13.08
CA HIS A 59 -28.81 6.02 13.49
C HIS A 59 -28.75 5.30 14.84
N VAL A 60 -29.00 4.01 14.81
CA VAL A 60 -28.60 3.15 15.92
C VAL A 60 -27.08 3.33 16.00
N LYS A 61 -26.63 4.01 17.04
CA LYS A 61 -25.21 4.17 17.35
C LYS A 61 -24.64 2.78 17.69
N GLU A 62 -24.46 1.95 16.68
CA GLU A 62 -23.79 0.67 16.85
C GLU A 62 -22.35 0.93 17.25
N LYS A 63 -21.92 0.34 18.36
CA LYS A 63 -20.53 0.44 18.81
C LYS A 63 -19.66 -0.27 17.79
N MET A 64 -18.69 0.47 17.26
CA MET A 64 -17.73 -0.09 16.32
C MET A 64 -16.84 -1.13 17.03
N ASN A 65 -16.63 -2.25 16.36
CA ASN A 65 -15.76 -3.31 16.88
C ASN A 65 -14.30 -2.77 16.96
N PRO A 66 -13.61 -2.90 18.11
CA PRO A 66 -12.22 -2.46 18.25
C PRO A 66 -11.26 -3.06 17.22
N MET A 67 -11.60 -4.23 16.64
CA MET A 67 -10.82 -4.87 15.57
C MET A 67 -10.72 -3.99 14.32
N VAL A 68 -11.72 -3.13 14.05
CA VAL A 68 -11.67 -2.18 12.93
C VAL A 68 -10.49 -1.23 13.07
N PHE A 69 -10.24 -0.70 14.29
CA PHE A 69 -9.10 0.19 14.53
C PHE A 69 -7.75 -0.52 14.36
N ALA A 70 -7.66 -1.80 14.74
CA ALA A 70 -6.47 -2.61 14.48
C ALA A 70 -6.22 -2.80 12.98
N LEU A 71 -7.27 -3.03 12.18
CA LEU A 71 -7.17 -3.12 10.72
C LEU A 71 -6.77 -1.78 10.09
N VAL A 72 -7.30 -0.66 10.60
CA VAL A 72 -6.91 0.69 10.15
C VAL A 72 -5.44 0.96 10.45
N LEU A 73 -4.97 0.66 11.67
CA LEU A 73 -3.55 0.82 12.04
C LEU A 73 -2.65 -0.04 11.14
N PHE A 74 -3.05 -1.29 10.89
CA PHE A 74 -2.31 -2.16 9.99
C PHE A 74 -2.25 -1.61 8.56
N ALA A 75 -3.36 -1.06 8.04
CA ALA A 75 -3.41 -0.42 6.73
C ALA A 75 -2.50 0.83 6.67
N ILE A 76 -2.48 1.66 7.73
CA ILE A 76 -1.55 2.81 7.85
C ILE A 76 -0.10 2.34 7.69
N LEU A 77 0.30 1.32 8.45
CA LEU A 77 1.68 0.82 8.46
C LEU A 77 2.06 0.17 7.13
N LEU A 78 1.15 -0.57 6.49
CA LEU A 78 1.37 -1.15 5.17
C LEU A 78 1.61 -0.07 4.11
N VAL A 79 0.74 0.93 4.04
CA VAL A 79 0.83 1.99 3.04
C VAL A 79 2.05 2.86 3.30
N MET A 80 2.28 3.25 4.56
CA MET A 80 3.44 4.03 4.98
C MET A 80 4.75 3.39 4.51
N ASN A 81 4.92 2.09 4.74
CA ASN A 81 6.13 1.39 4.32
C ASN A 81 6.21 1.20 2.80
N SER A 82 5.08 0.92 2.11
CA SER A 82 5.06 0.83 0.64
C SER A 82 5.48 2.12 -0.03
N ILE A 83 5.01 3.26 0.47
CA ILE A 83 5.41 4.59 -0.01
C ILE A 83 6.87 4.88 0.32
N ALA A 84 7.34 4.53 1.53
CA ALA A 84 8.74 4.66 1.91
C ALA A 84 9.66 3.91 0.95
N ILE A 85 9.32 2.66 0.59
CA ILE A 85 10.06 1.87 -0.39
C ILE A 85 10.08 2.55 -1.75
N SER A 86 8.92 2.95 -2.27
CA SER A 86 8.80 3.54 -3.62
C SER A 86 9.56 4.85 -3.74
N VAL A 87 9.46 5.74 -2.75
CA VAL A 87 10.14 7.04 -2.74
C VAL A 87 11.66 6.87 -2.59
N ARG A 88 12.11 6.02 -1.65
CA ARG A 88 13.54 5.80 -1.42
C ARG A 88 14.21 4.99 -2.51
N PHE A 89 13.48 4.09 -3.18
CA PHE A 89 14.01 3.33 -4.29
C PHE A 89 14.63 4.24 -5.36
N ALA A 90 13.92 5.30 -5.78
CA ALA A 90 14.43 6.22 -6.79
C ALA A 90 15.75 6.86 -6.35
N SER A 91 15.85 7.33 -5.09
CA SER A 91 17.05 7.96 -4.53
C SER A 91 18.22 6.98 -4.45
N ILE A 92 17.99 5.77 -3.90
CA ILE A 92 19.04 4.74 -3.77
C ILE A 92 19.50 4.26 -5.14
N ALA A 93 18.58 4.05 -6.09
CA ALA A 93 18.93 3.60 -7.43
C ALA A 93 19.76 4.64 -8.19
N THR A 94 19.45 5.93 -8.00
CA THR A 94 20.22 7.03 -8.58
C THR A 94 21.62 7.12 -7.94
N GLU A 95 21.75 6.87 -6.65
CA GLU A 95 23.04 6.80 -5.97
C GLU A 95 23.93 5.66 -6.52
N ILE A 96 23.31 4.50 -6.84
CA ILE A 96 24.03 3.32 -7.37
C ILE A 96 24.39 3.46 -8.85
N LYS A 97 23.48 3.96 -9.69
CA LYS A 97 23.57 3.93 -11.16
C LYS A 97 23.84 5.30 -11.78
N GLY A 98 23.83 6.36 -10.99
CA GLY A 98 24.01 7.74 -11.45
C GLY A 98 22.70 8.44 -11.81
N VAL A 99 22.78 9.75 -12.01
CA VAL A 99 21.63 10.66 -12.20
C VAL A 99 20.79 10.38 -13.45
N ASN A 100 21.36 9.69 -14.44
CA ASN A 100 20.67 9.33 -15.68
C ASN A 100 19.82 8.06 -15.56
N PHE A 101 19.83 7.41 -14.38
CA PHE A 101 19.03 6.20 -14.19
C PHE A 101 17.55 6.51 -14.05
N ASN A 102 16.74 5.95 -14.93
CA ASN A 102 15.29 6.13 -14.89
C ASN A 102 14.63 5.10 -13.96
N ALA A 103 14.44 5.47 -12.70
CA ALA A 103 13.78 4.63 -11.69
C ALA A 103 12.30 4.37 -12.01
N SER A 104 11.63 5.27 -12.76
CA SER A 104 10.20 5.17 -13.07
C SER A 104 9.86 3.91 -13.86
N ASN A 105 10.78 3.44 -14.72
CA ASN A 105 10.56 2.20 -15.48
C ASN A 105 10.35 1.00 -14.56
N TYR A 106 11.09 0.92 -13.46
CA TYR A 106 10.98 -0.16 -12.47
C TYR A 106 9.78 0.04 -11.56
N LEU A 107 9.50 1.27 -11.15
CA LEU A 107 8.33 1.61 -10.36
C LEU A 107 7.03 1.33 -11.12
N ALA A 108 7.00 1.53 -12.44
CA ALA A 108 5.86 1.21 -13.28
C ALA A 108 5.56 -0.30 -13.38
N LEU A 109 6.56 -1.16 -13.10
CA LEU A 109 6.36 -2.62 -13.06
C LEU A 109 5.68 -3.07 -11.75
N MET A 110 5.77 -2.30 -10.66
CA MET A 110 5.19 -2.68 -9.37
C MET A 110 3.68 -2.98 -9.44
N PRO A 111 2.82 -2.10 -10.01
CA PRO A 111 1.40 -2.40 -10.12
C PRO A 111 1.10 -3.65 -10.96
N ILE A 112 1.89 -3.91 -12.02
CA ILE A 112 1.74 -5.11 -12.86
C ILE A 112 2.03 -6.36 -12.05
N LEU A 113 3.14 -6.37 -11.29
CA LEU A 113 3.48 -7.47 -10.39
C LEU A 113 2.42 -7.63 -9.29
N GLY A 114 1.85 -6.52 -8.80
CA GLY A 114 0.74 -6.52 -7.87
C GLY A 114 -0.51 -7.21 -8.45
N ILE A 115 -0.85 -6.97 -9.73
CA ILE A 115 -1.96 -7.66 -10.41
C ILE A 115 -1.69 -9.16 -10.47
N LEU A 116 -0.50 -9.57 -10.93
CA LEU A 116 -0.11 -10.97 -11.03
C LEU A 116 -0.18 -11.68 -9.66
N ALA A 117 0.37 -11.04 -8.63
CA ALA A 117 0.29 -11.56 -7.26
C ALA A 117 -1.16 -11.62 -6.75
N GLY A 118 -2.00 -10.66 -7.12
CA GLY A 118 -3.43 -10.64 -6.79
C GLY A 118 -4.19 -11.81 -7.37
N PHE A 119 -3.88 -12.24 -8.60
CA PHE A 119 -4.46 -13.46 -9.18
C PHE A 119 -4.07 -14.72 -8.40
N MET A 120 -2.87 -14.75 -7.85
CA MET A 120 -2.39 -15.86 -7.02
C MET A 120 -3.01 -15.87 -5.61
N PHE A 121 -3.54 -14.75 -5.14
CA PHE A 121 -4.12 -14.65 -3.79
C PHE A 121 -5.25 -15.66 -3.57
N GLY A 122 -6.18 -15.81 -4.52
CA GLY A 122 -7.33 -16.70 -4.39
C GLY A 122 -6.94 -18.16 -4.17
N PRO A 123 -6.15 -18.78 -5.05
CA PRO A 123 -5.63 -20.14 -4.88
C PRO A 123 -4.83 -20.31 -3.58
N ILE A 124 -3.92 -19.39 -3.28
CA ILE A 124 -3.05 -19.46 -2.09
C ILE A 124 -3.90 -19.34 -0.81
N ASN A 125 -4.86 -18.41 -0.79
CA ASN A 125 -5.72 -18.24 0.37
C ASN A 125 -6.65 -19.43 0.61
N LYS A 126 -7.05 -20.17 -0.45
CA LYS A 126 -7.77 -21.44 -0.31
C LYS A 126 -6.91 -22.54 0.32
N TRP A 127 -5.62 -22.55 0.03
CA TRP A 127 -4.68 -23.56 0.52
C TRP A 127 -4.24 -23.28 1.97
N ILE A 128 -3.86 -22.04 2.26
CA ILE A 128 -3.18 -21.68 3.50
C ILE A 128 -4.11 -20.87 4.44
N GLY A 129 -5.21 -20.34 3.92
CA GLY A 129 -6.19 -19.56 4.70
C GLY A 129 -5.56 -18.34 5.39
N LYS A 130 -5.65 -18.28 6.72
CA LYS A 130 -5.06 -17.19 7.51
C LYS A 130 -3.54 -17.08 7.36
N GLY A 131 -2.85 -18.13 6.92
CA GLY A 131 -1.42 -18.14 6.63
C GLY A 131 -1.01 -17.18 5.51
N THR A 132 -1.92 -16.83 4.61
CA THR A 132 -1.66 -15.87 3.54
C THR A 132 -1.27 -14.49 4.07
N LEU A 133 -1.88 -14.05 5.19
CA LEU A 133 -1.47 -12.83 5.87
C LEU A 133 -0.03 -12.91 6.36
N TYR A 134 0.31 -14.02 7.04
CA TYR A 134 1.67 -14.20 7.56
C TYR A 134 2.71 -14.22 6.45
N LEU A 135 2.41 -14.88 5.32
CA LEU A 135 3.29 -14.87 4.14
C LEU A 135 3.45 -13.44 3.58
N GLY A 136 2.37 -12.67 3.48
CA GLY A 136 2.42 -11.27 3.06
C GLY A 136 3.32 -10.43 3.97
N ILE A 137 3.18 -10.57 5.30
CA ILE A 137 4.02 -9.85 6.26
C ILE A 137 5.49 -10.31 6.18
N ILE A 138 5.75 -11.62 6.04
CA ILE A 138 7.10 -12.17 5.88
C ILE A 138 7.76 -11.62 4.61
N PHE A 139 7.05 -11.58 3.48
CA PHE A 139 7.58 -10.97 2.26
C PHE A 139 7.91 -9.49 2.44
N PHE A 140 7.13 -8.77 3.24
CA PHE A 140 7.42 -7.37 3.53
C PHE A 140 8.66 -7.21 4.42
N ILE A 141 8.83 -8.08 5.41
CA ILE A 141 10.06 -8.13 6.22
C ILE A 141 11.27 -8.40 5.34
N ILE A 142 11.21 -9.42 4.48
CA ILE A 142 12.29 -9.79 3.56
C ILE A 142 12.58 -8.64 2.58
N SER A 143 11.53 -8.01 2.04
CA SER A 143 11.66 -6.83 1.17
C SER A 143 12.45 -5.71 1.85
N ASN A 144 12.06 -5.32 3.07
CA ASN A 144 12.75 -4.29 3.82
C ASN A 144 14.21 -4.68 4.14
N LEU A 145 14.47 -5.93 4.53
CA LEU A 145 15.83 -6.40 4.79
C LEU A 145 16.70 -6.40 3.52
N LEU A 146 16.17 -6.83 2.37
CA LEU A 146 16.90 -6.79 1.10
C LEU A 146 17.28 -5.35 0.71
N ILE A 147 16.36 -4.40 0.90
CA ILE A 147 16.65 -2.99 0.65
C ILE A 147 17.68 -2.47 1.65
N ALA A 148 17.53 -2.81 2.94
CA ALA A 148 18.43 -2.38 4.00
C ALA A 148 19.88 -2.83 3.77
N VAL A 149 20.07 -4.06 3.26
CA VAL A 149 21.41 -4.64 3.00
C VAL A 149 21.87 -4.47 1.56
N SER A 150 21.16 -3.69 0.74
CA SER A 150 21.48 -3.56 -0.69
C SER A 150 22.89 -2.98 -0.93
N ASN A 151 23.37 -2.05 -0.08
CA ASN A 151 24.73 -1.51 -0.06
C ASN A 151 25.37 -1.32 -1.45
N GLY A 152 24.63 -0.69 -2.37
CA GLY A 152 25.08 -0.49 -3.76
C GLY A 152 24.77 -1.66 -4.71
N ASN A 153 24.18 -2.75 -4.23
CA ASN A 153 23.78 -3.87 -5.09
C ASN A 153 22.35 -3.68 -5.61
N MET A 154 22.24 -3.35 -6.90
CA MET A 154 20.98 -3.11 -7.57
C MET A 154 20.05 -4.33 -7.58
N THR A 155 20.60 -5.55 -7.60
CA THR A 155 19.79 -6.78 -7.59
C THR A 155 19.00 -6.93 -6.28
N PHE A 156 19.65 -6.70 -5.14
CA PHE A 156 18.97 -6.74 -3.84
C PHE A 156 17.90 -5.65 -3.74
N LEU A 157 18.22 -4.44 -4.21
CA LEU A 157 17.28 -3.32 -4.23
C LEU A 157 16.04 -3.63 -5.07
N LEU A 158 16.22 -4.14 -6.30
CA LEU A 158 15.11 -4.51 -7.19
C LEU A 158 14.29 -5.67 -6.65
N THR A 159 14.94 -6.71 -6.12
CA THR A 159 14.24 -7.84 -5.52
C THR A 159 13.39 -7.39 -4.33
N GLY A 160 13.92 -6.53 -3.48
CA GLY A 160 13.18 -5.93 -2.38
C GLY A 160 11.99 -5.11 -2.87
N LEU A 161 12.18 -4.26 -3.88
CA LEU A 161 11.12 -3.46 -4.49
C LEU A 161 9.98 -4.34 -5.01
N PHE A 162 10.29 -5.36 -5.81
CA PHE A 162 9.28 -6.21 -6.44
C PHE A 162 8.56 -7.11 -5.43
N LEU A 163 9.28 -7.58 -4.41
CA LEU A 163 8.68 -8.37 -3.35
C LEU A 163 7.65 -7.56 -2.54
N SER A 164 7.90 -6.24 -2.35
CA SER A 164 6.95 -5.36 -1.67
C SER A 164 5.60 -5.25 -2.38
N SER A 165 5.58 -5.36 -3.73
CA SER A 165 4.35 -5.32 -4.53
C SER A 165 3.42 -6.50 -4.23
N ILE A 166 3.99 -7.68 -3.95
CA ILE A 166 3.24 -8.89 -3.60
C ILE A 166 2.53 -8.70 -2.26
N THR A 167 3.19 -8.06 -1.31
CA THR A 167 2.65 -7.81 0.04
C THR A 167 1.35 -7.03 -0.01
N GLY A 168 1.30 -5.91 -0.75
CA GLY A 168 0.08 -5.10 -0.89
C GLY A 168 -1.08 -5.93 -1.45
N SER A 169 -0.81 -6.70 -2.50
CA SER A 169 -1.82 -7.53 -3.18
C SER A 169 -2.36 -8.68 -2.33
N TRP A 170 -1.66 -9.07 -1.26
CA TRP A 170 -2.11 -10.14 -0.36
C TRP A 170 -2.67 -9.61 0.97
N CYS A 171 -2.11 -8.53 1.50
CA CYS A 171 -2.55 -7.99 2.78
C CYS A 171 -3.85 -7.18 2.67
N PHE A 172 -4.06 -6.40 1.59
CA PHE A 172 -5.29 -5.61 1.43
C PHE A 172 -6.55 -6.46 1.29
N PRO A 173 -6.62 -7.50 0.44
CA PRO A 173 -7.77 -8.40 0.40
C PRO A 173 -8.05 -9.04 1.75
N PHE A 174 -7.01 -9.36 2.53
CA PHE A 174 -7.17 -9.88 3.88
C PHE A 174 -7.81 -8.84 4.83
N ILE A 175 -7.39 -7.57 4.76
CA ILE A 175 -7.97 -6.48 5.56
C ILE A 175 -9.47 -6.38 5.28
N PHE A 176 -9.87 -6.27 4.01
CA PHE A 176 -11.28 -6.13 3.62
C PHE A 176 -12.11 -7.38 3.95
N SER A 177 -11.57 -8.57 3.70
CA SER A 177 -12.26 -9.84 4.08
C SER A 177 -12.49 -9.98 5.58
N ASN A 178 -11.62 -9.42 6.42
CA ASN A 178 -11.83 -9.41 7.86
C ASN A 178 -12.72 -8.25 8.31
N LEU A 179 -12.70 -7.13 7.60
CA LEU A 179 -13.61 -6.03 7.84
C LEU A 179 -15.06 -6.48 7.71
N ASP A 180 -15.40 -7.23 6.66
CA ASP A 180 -16.73 -7.81 6.44
C ASP A 180 -17.21 -8.71 7.60
N LYS A 181 -16.26 -9.38 8.30
CA LYS A 181 -16.58 -10.27 9.43
C LYS A 181 -16.81 -9.55 10.75
N VAL A 182 -16.29 -8.33 10.90
CA VAL A 182 -16.31 -7.59 12.17
C VAL A 182 -17.21 -6.37 12.13
N THR A 183 -17.82 -6.10 10.97
CA THR A 183 -18.77 -5.00 10.76
C THR A 183 -20.17 -5.53 10.43
N THR A 184 -21.18 -4.70 10.65
CA THR A 184 -22.56 -4.91 10.21
C THR A 184 -22.83 -4.18 8.90
N LYS A 185 -23.97 -4.42 8.27
CA LYS A 185 -24.39 -3.69 7.06
C LYS A 185 -24.43 -2.17 7.26
N ASN A 186 -24.72 -1.71 8.48
CA ASN A 186 -24.82 -0.30 8.82
C ASN A 186 -23.46 0.36 9.07
N THR A 187 -22.45 -0.41 9.51
CA THR A 187 -21.14 0.13 9.90
C THR A 187 -20.05 -0.11 8.86
N ILE A 188 -20.27 -0.99 7.88
CA ILE A 188 -19.25 -1.38 6.90
C ILE A 188 -18.78 -0.21 6.03
N ASN A 189 -19.68 0.67 5.59
CA ASN A 189 -19.32 1.83 4.77
C ASN A 189 -18.43 2.79 5.54
N PHE A 190 -18.76 3.06 6.79
CA PHE A 190 -17.95 3.93 7.66
C PHE A 190 -16.59 3.29 7.98
N ALA A 191 -16.55 2.00 8.30
CA ALA A 191 -15.33 1.26 8.57
C ALA A 191 -14.40 1.21 7.33
N THR A 192 -14.97 1.02 6.13
CA THR A 192 -14.24 1.09 4.86
C THR A 192 -13.64 2.47 4.64
N SER A 193 -14.42 3.54 4.91
CA SER A 193 -13.92 4.92 4.83
C SER A 193 -12.77 5.17 5.79
N LEU A 194 -12.84 4.64 7.03
CA LEU A 194 -11.74 4.74 8.00
C LEU A 194 -10.46 4.05 7.51
N ILE A 195 -10.57 2.89 6.82
CA ILE A 195 -9.39 2.24 6.21
C ILE A 195 -8.75 3.13 5.15
N PHE A 196 -9.56 3.74 4.25
CA PHE A 196 -9.02 4.65 3.24
C PHE A 196 -8.43 5.93 3.84
N ILE A 197 -9.03 6.49 4.87
CA ILE A 197 -8.44 7.60 5.64
C ILE A 197 -7.11 7.16 6.23
N GLY A 198 -7.05 5.97 6.83
CA GLY A 198 -5.81 5.38 7.34
C GLY A 198 -4.73 5.25 6.26
N CYS A 199 -5.08 4.76 5.07
CA CYS A 199 -4.16 4.70 3.93
C CYS A 199 -3.58 6.08 3.57
N ASN A 200 -4.43 7.11 3.52
CA ASN A 200 -3.98 8.49 3.23
C ASN A 200 -3.09 9.05 4.35
N ILE A 201 -3.40 8.75 5.61
CA ILE A 201 -2.53 9.07 6.75
C ILE A 201 -1.17 8.39 6.59
N GLY A 202 -1.15 7.10 6.19
CA GLY A 202 0.07 6.35 5.90
C GLY A 202 0.92 7.01 4.82
N ASN A 203 0.31 7.45 3.71
CA ASN A 203 0.97 8.21 2.65
C ASN A 203 1.62 9.47 3.17
N PHE A 204 0.88 10.24 3.98
CA PHE A 204 1.36 11.52 4.52
C PHE A 204 2.50 11.34 5.53
N ILE A 205 2.42 10.33 6.40
CA ILE A 205 3.40 10.09 7.46
C ILE A 205 4.68 9.42 6.91
N ALA A 206 4.65 8.76 5.75
CA ALA A 206 5.79 8.01 5.22
C ALA A 206 7.12 8.79 5.20
N PRO A 207 7.21 10.03 4.70
CA PRO A 207 8.45 10.81 4.74
C PRO A 207 8.93 11.10 6.17
N ILE A 208 8.00 11.38 7.08
CA ILE A 208 8.29 11.67 8.49
C ILE A 208 8.83 10.40 9.17
N ALA A 209 8.20 9.26 8.93
CA ALA A 209 8.63 7.96 9.46
C ALA A 209 10.03 7.60 8.96
N MET A 210 10.36 7.89 7.70
CA MET A 210 11.70 7.68 7.17
C MET A 210 12.75 8.57 7.87
N GLN A 211 12.45 9.85 8.11
CA GLN A 211 13.35 10.74 8.84
C GLN A 211 13.55 10.28 10.28
N LEU A 212 12.47 9.89 10.95
CA LEU A 212 12.55 9.36 12.31
C LEU A 212 13.36 8.07 12.37
N ALA A 213 13.18 7.17 11.43
CA ALA A 213 13.95 5.93 11.35
C ALA A 213 15.44 6.20 11.07
N GLN A 214 15.79 7.19 10.24
CA GLN A 214 17.17 7.64 10.06
C GLN A 214 17.76 8.20 11.37
N PHE A 215 17.01 9.01 12.08
CA PHE A 215 17.43 9.54 13.38
C PHE A 215 17.67 8.40 14.39
N LEU A 216 16.78 7.42 14.48
CA LEU A 216 16.91 6.26 15.37
C LEU A 216 18.13 5.39 15.04
N THR A 217 18.42 5.20 13.77
CA THR A 217 19.60 4.42 13.31
C THR A 217 20.89 5.20 13.39
N ARG A 218 20.85 6.52 13.66
CA ARG A 218 22.00 7.45 13.63
C ARG A 218 22.84 7.32 12.35
N SER A 219 22.19 6.99 11.24
CA SER A 219 22.85 6.75 9.96
C SER A 219 22.34 7.72 8.90
N THR A 220 23.24 8.24 8.10
CA THR A 220 22.92 9.04 6.90
C THR A 220 22.62 8.18 5.68
N ASN A 221 22.84 6.87 5.77
CA ASN A 221 22.61 5.94 4.68
C ASN A 221 21.10 5.87 4.35
N LEU A 222 20.75 5.99 3.07
CA LEU A 222 19.37 5.95 2.58
C LEU A 222 18.66 4.63 2.84
N THR A 223 19.41 3.54 3.03
CA THR A 223 18.90 2.19 3.27
C THR A 223 18.65 1.89 4.75
N ALA A 224 19.27 2.64 5.67
CA ALA A 224 19.18 2.39 7.11
C ALA A 224 17.76 2.37 7.70
N PRO A 225 16.79 3.22 7.28
CA PRO A 225 15.42 3.20 7.76
C PRO A 225 14.72 1.84 7.61
N PHE A 226 15.10 1.05 6.61
CA PHE A 226 14.44 -0.21 6.31
C PHE A 226 14.71 -1.31 7.34
N PHE A 227 15.79 -1.21 8.13
CA PHE A 227 15.98 -2.07 9.30
C PHE A 227 14.91 -1.80 10.38
N VAL A 228 14.56 -0.54 10.60
CA VAL A 228 13.51 -0.16 11.56
C VAL A 228 12.16 -0.66 11.10
N PHE A 229 11.84 -0.48 9.81
CA PHE A 229 10.58 -0.98 9.24
C PHE A 229 10.51 -2.51 9.28
N ALA A 230 11.58 -3.22 8.98
CA ALA A 230 11.63 -4.69 9.15
C ALA A 230 11.33 -5.08 10.60
N GLY A 231 11.93 -4.40 11.58
CA GLY A 231 11.66 -4.61 13.01
C GLY A 231 10.19 -4.39 13.38
N ILE A 232 9.57 -3.33 12.89
CA ILE A 232 8.13 -3.06 13.11
C ILE A 232 7.28 -4.21 12.57
N PHE A 233 7.54 -4.70 11.35
CA PHE A 233 6.77 -5.80 10.76
C PHE A 233 7.04 -7.14 11.42
N ILE A 234 8.23 -7.38 11.99
CA ILE A 234 8.50 -8.53 12.84
C ILE A 234 7.60 -8.49 14.09
N VAL A 235 7.51 -7.33 14.76
CA VAL A 235 6.61 -7.17 15.92
C VAL A 235 5.15 -7.42 15.52
N ILE A 236 4.71 -6.87 14.39
CA ILE A 236 3.35 -7.10 13.88
C ILE A 236 3.10 -8.59 13.62
N LEU A 237 4.08 -9.31 13.04
CA LEU A 237 3.98 -10.75 12.80
C LEU A 237 3.75 -11.52 14.11
N PHE A 238 4.53 -11.21 15.15
CA PHE A 238 4.36 -11.83 16.46
C PHE A 238 3.00 -11.48 17.09
N VAL A 239 2.61 -10.21 17.10
CA VAL A 239 1.32 -9.78 17.67
C VAL A 239 0.15 -10.47 16.98
N THR A 240 0.16 -10.53 15.64
CA THR A 240 -0.89 -11.19 14.86
C THR A 240 -0.92 -12.70 15.12
N PHE A 241 0.23 -13.33 15.24
CA PHE A 241 0.35 -14.76 15.54
C PHE A 241 -0.26 -15.10 16.93
N PHE A 242 0.13 -14.39 17.97
CA PHE A 242 -0.39 -14.61 19.31
C PHE A 242 -1.89 -14.26 19.45
N ALA A 243 -2.34 -13.19 18.79
CA ALA A 243 -3.75 -12.80 18.78
C ALA A 243 -4.64 -13.85 18.11
N THR A 244 -4.14 -14.51 17.06
CA THR A 244 -4.88 -15.54 16.34
C THR A 244 -4.94 -16.85 17.12
N ASN A 245 -3.86 -17.25 17.78
CA ASN A 245 -3.81 -18.49 18.58
C ASN A 245 -4.71 -18.39 19.84
N LYS A 246 -4.79 -17.24 20.49
CA LYS A 246 -5.67 -17.04 21.66
C LYS A 246 -7.16 -17.18 21.33
N LYS A 247 -7.55 -17.00 20.08
CA LYS A 247 -8.94 -17.12 19.61
C LYS A 247 -9.34 -18.57 19.26
N ASN A 248 -8.36 -19.46 19.06
CA ASN A 248 -8.60 -20.88 18.79
C ASN A 248 -8.65 -21.73 20.09
N THR A 249 -8.30 -21.16 21.24
CA THR A 249 -8.30 -21.84 22.56
C THR A 249 -9.51 -21.47 23.42
N ARG A 250 -10.45 -20.71 22.88
CA ARG A 250 -11.76 -20.41 23.48
C ARG A 250 -12.88 -20.91 22.55
#